data_9a5a3fcc81bf88aad5ee0bbb853d7a10
#
_entry.id   9a5a3fcc81bf88aad5ee0bbb853d7a10
#
_cell.length_a   1.000
_cell.length_b   1.000
_cell.length_c   1.000
_cell.angle_alpha   90.00
_cell.angle_beta   90.00
_cell.angle_gamma   90.00
#
_symmetry.space_group_name_H-M   'P 1'
#
loop_
_entity.id
_entity.type
_entity.pdbx_description
1 polymer ?
#
loop_
_entity_poly.entity_id
_entity_poly.type
_entity_poly.pdbx_seq_one_letter_code
_entity_poly.pdbx_strand_id
1 'polypeptide(L)'
;MKSPALLTLSLCAALLSNCAIAAGDAEAGGKLFTKTCGGCHSIGVNARNGFGPQLNGVIGRQAGTSEGYLYSDAMKNSGVVWTREKLAAYIEAPKKVVSGTRMIFWGISDQEKIDNLLAYIGSVQGQ
;
A
#
# COMPACT_ATOMS: atom_id res chain seq x y z
N MET A 1 -69.34 -1.44 -20.62
CA MET A 1 -68.25 -0.43 -20.67
C MET A 1 -67.24 -0.83 -19.64
N LYS A 2 -66.09 -1.33 -20.08
CA LYS A 2 -65.02 -1.83 -19.22
C LYS A 2 -63.83 -0.89 -19.33
N SER A 3 -63.47 -0.23 -18.25
CA SER A 3 -62.29 0.64 -18.19
C SER A 3 -61.03 -0.20 -17.97
N PRO A 4 -59.94 0.02 -18.70
CA PRO A 4 -58.68 -0.60 -18.38
C PRO A 4 -57.93 0.22 -17.35
N ALA A 5 -57.53 -0.47 -16.26
CA ALA A 5 -56.65 0.08 -15.25
C ALA A 5 -55.23 0.16 -15.79
N LEU A 6 -54.68 1.37 -15.86
CA LEU A 6 -53.29 1.64 -16.17
C LEU A 6 -52.42 1.31 -14.94
N LEU A 7 -51.66 0.19 -15.00
CA LEU A 7 -50.60 -0.08 -14.06
C LEU A 7 -49.38 0.80 -14.40
N THR A 8 -49.12 1.80 -13.59
CA THR A 8 -47.87 2.55 -13.65
C THR A 8 -46.75 1.76 -12.93
N LEU A 9 -45.88 1.18 -13.71
CA LEU A 9 -44.67 0.50 -13.21
C LEU A 9 -43.65 1.57 -12.82
N SER A 10 -43.54 1.82 -11.52
CA SER A 10 -42.55 2.75 -10.96
C SER A 10 -41.19 2.07 -10.93
N LEU A 11 -40.31 2.44 -11.88
CA LEU A 11 -38.92 1.95 -11.99
C LEU A 11 -38.07 2.70 -10.97
N CYS A 12 -37.90 2.14 -9.76
CA CYS A 12 -36.92 2.61 -8.79
C CYS A 12 -35.52 2.30 -9.29
N ALA A 13 -34.87 3.25 -9.95
CA ALA A 13 -33.45 3.17 -10.27
C ALA A 13 -32.66 3.34 -8.97
N ALA A 14 -32.16 2.24 -8.41
CA ALA A 14 -31.21 2.24 -7.32
C ALA A 14 -29.87 2.80 -7.84
N LEU A 15 -29.54 4.03 -7.47
CA LEU A 15 -28.23 4.62 -7.66
C LEU A 15 -27.23 3.90 -6.74
N LEU A 16 -26.55 2.89 -7.26
CA LEU A 16 -25.38 2.31 -6.64
C LEU A 16 -24.26 3.34 -6.73
N SER A 17 -24.11 4.14 -5.68
CA SER A 17 -22.93 4.98 -5.51
C SER A 17 -21.73 4.05 -5.35
N ASN A 18 -21.01 3.80 -6.44
CA ASN A 18 -19.67 3.24 -6.37
C ASN A 18 -18.80 4.26 -5.66
N CYS A 19 -18.52 4.04 -4.37
CA CYS A 19 -17.36 4.62 -3.72
C CYS A 19 -16.12 4.05 -4.42
N ALA A 20 -15.69 4.69 -5.50
CA ALA A 20 -14.37 4.47 -6.04
C ALA A 20 -13.39 4.99 -4.97
N ILE A 21 -12.75 4.08 -4.23
CA ILE A 21 -11.56 4.42 -3.47
C ILE A 21 -10.59 4.93 -4.52
N ALA A 22 -10.23 6.21 -4.45
CA ALA A 22 -9.32 6.83 -5.38
C ALA A 22 -8.01 6.02 -5.34
N ALA A 23 -7.68 5.36 -6.45
CA ALA A 23 -6.37 4.75 -6.59
C ALA A 23 -5.34 5.88 -6.49
N GLY A 24 -4.33 5.75 -5.61
CA GLY A 24 -3.31 6.77 -5.43
C GLY A 24 -2.56 7.08 -6.74
N ASP A 25 -1.94 8.24 -6.80
CA ASP A 25 -1.14 8.69 -7.94
C ASP A 25 0.27 8.09 -7.84
N ALA A 26 0.61 7.17 -8.75
CA ALA A 26 1.92 6.51 -8.78
C ALA A 26 3.06 7.46 -9.15
N GLU A 27 2.84 8.51 -9.94
CA GLU A 27 3.89 9.51 -10.25
C GLU A 27 4.22 10.35 -9.03
N ALA A 28 3.19 10.86 -8.34
CA ALA A 28 3.37 11.57 -7.07
C ALA A 28 4.00 10.65 -6.01
N GLY A 29 3.59 9.39 -5.97
CA GLY A 29 4.18 8.37 -5.10
C GLY A 29 5.65 8.12 -5.37
N GLY A 30 6.07 8.06 -6.64
CA GLY A 30 7.47 7.90 -7.03
C GLY A 30 8.36 9.07 -6.59
N LYS A 31 7.87 10.30 -6.75
CA LYS A 31 8.57 11.50 -6.27
C LYS A 31 8.72 11.49 -4.74
N LEU A 32 7.65 11.11 -4.05
CA LEU A 32 7.65 10.99 -2.59
C LEU A 32 8.57 9.86 -2.12
N PHE A 33 8.55 8.70 -2.79
CA PHE A 33 9.44 7.57 -2.51
C PHE A 33 10.90 7.98 -2.59
N THR A 34 11.29 8.62 -3.68
CA THR A 34 12.68 9.09 -3.88
C THR A 34 13.12 10.01 -2.75
N LYS A 35 12.26 10.94 -2.36
CA LYS A 35 12.57 11.93 -1.31
C LYS A 35 12.61 11.32 0.10
N THR A 36 11.72 10.39 0.40
CA THR A 36 11.45 9.94 1.79
C THR A 36 12.00 8.54 2.07
N CYS A 37 11.95 7.65 1.09
CA CYS A 37 12.30 6.23 1.24
C CYS A 37 13.63 5.89 0.55
N GLY A 38 13.94 6.60 -0.54
CA GLY A 38 15.05 6.29 -1.45
C GLY A 38 16.45 6.38 -0.85
N GLY A 39 16.62 7.06 0.30
CA GLY A 39 17.89 7.08 1.02
C GLY A 39 18.25 5.75 1.69
N CYS A 40 17.26 4.89 1.93
CA CYS A 40 17.44 3.61 2.60
C CYS A 40 16.99 2.43 1.74
N HIS A 41 15.94 2.60 0.94
CA HIS A 41 15.33 1.57 0.11
C HIS A 41 15.50 1.85 -1.38
N SER A 42 15.60 0.79 -2.17
CA SER A 42 15.48 0.86 -3.61
C SER A 42 14.38 -0.08 -4.11
N ILE A 43 13.83 0.22 -5.29
CA ILE A 43 12.77 -0.54 -5.93
C ILE A 43 12.92 -0.39 -7.46
N GLY A 44 12.45 -1.37 -8.23
CA GLY A 44 12.51 -1.38 -9.69
C GLY A 44 13.73 -2.09 -10.23
N VAL A 45 14.08 -1.79 -11.48
CA VAL A 45 15.23 -2.38 -12.15
C VAL A 45 16.54 -2.05 -11.41
N ASN A 46 17.38 -3.05 -11.19
CA ASN A 46 18.65 -2.95 -10.43
C ASN A 46 18.47 -2.57 -8.95
N ALA A 47 17.30 -2.77 -8.37
CA ALA A 47 17.11 -2.59 -6.94
C ALA A 47 18.02 -3.50 -6.13
N ARG A 48 18.62 -2.95 -5.09
CA ARG A 48 19.55 -3.68 -4.21
C ARG A 48 19.34 -3.27 -2.75
N ASN A 49 19.76 -4.14 -1.84
CA ASN A 49 19.76 -3.84 -0.42
C ASN A 49 20.73 -2.70 -0.09
N GLY A 50 20.32 -1.83 0.82
CA GLY A 50 21.13 -0.73 1.38
C GLY A 50 20.94 -0.68 2.90
N PHE A 51 20.71 0.47 3.46
CA PHE A 51 20.34 0.60 4.88
C PHE A 51 19.02 -0.13 5.19
N GLY A 52 18.09 -0.12 4.24
CA GLY A 52 16.88 -0.94 4.24
C GLY A 52 16.94 -2.00 3.13
N PRO A 53 16.03 -2.99 3.17
CA PRO A 53 15.91 -3.97 2.10
C PRO A 53 15.40 -3.33 0.81
N GLN A 54 15.75 -3.92 -0.33
CA GLN A 54 15.10 -3.61 -1.59
C GLN A 54 13.62 -4.05 -1.53
N LEU A 55 12.74 -3.36 -2.23
CA LEU A 55 11.29 -3.50 -2.08
C LEU A 55 10.58 -4.18 -3.27
N ASN A 56 11.32 -4.73 -4.25
CA ASN A 56 10.69 -5.51 -5.31
C ASN A 56 9.94 -6.70 -4.72
N GLY A 57 8.69 -6.90 -5.14
CA GLY A 57 7.85 -7.99 -4.66
C GLY A 57 7.44 -7.87 -3.18
N VAL A 58 7.51 -6.68 -2.59
CA VAL A 58 7.16 -6.51 -1.16
C VAL A 58 5.69 -6.75 -0.88
N ILE A 59 4.79 -6.36 -1.79
CA ILE A 59 3.35 -6.57 -1.61
C ILE A 59 3.05 -8.08 -1.69
N GLY A 60 2.45 -8.62 -0.65
CA GLY A 60 2.15 -10.05 -0.50
C GLY A 60 3.27 -10.89 0.10
N ARG A 61 4.46 -10.31 0.33
CA ARG A 61 5.61 -11.01 0.92
C ARG A 61 5.53 -11.03 2.45
N GLN A 62 6.00 -12.13 3.05
CA GLN A 62 6.20 -12.20 4.50
C GLN A 62 7.33 -11.25 4.93
N ALA A 63 7.13 -10.55 6.04
CA ALA A 63 8.14 -9.68 6.63
C ALA A 63 9.41 -10.46 7.00
N GLY A 64 10.56 -9.81 6.81
CA GLY A 64 11.83 -10.41 7.19
C GLY A 64 12.39 -11.47 6.22
N THR A 65 11.86 -11.58 4.99
CA THR A 65 12.21 -12.66 4.06
C THR A 65 12.89 -12.22 2.77
N SER A 66 13.18 -10.93 2.57
CA SER A 66 13.93 -10.51 1.38
C SER A 66 15.36 -11.07 1.44
N GLU A 67 15.76 -11.70 0.34
CA GLU A 67 17.04 -12.36 0.25
C GLU A 67 18.21 -11.38 0.43
N GLY A 68 19.26 -11.84 1.12
CA GLY A 68 20.50 -11.07 1.29
C GLY A 68 20.41 -9.86 2.20
N TYR A 69 19.28 -9.61 2.89
CA TYR A 69 19.18 -8.53 3.86
C TYR A 69 19.14 -9.04 5.30
N LEU A 70 19.91 -8.40 6.19
CA LEU A 70 19.96 -8.76 7.62
C LEU A 70 18.88 -8.02 8.42
N TYR A 71 17.73 -8.65 8.54
CA TYR A 71 16.62 -8.12 9.35
C TYR A 71 16.86 -8.22 10.85
N SER A 72 16.19 -7.34 11.61
CA SER A 72 16.07 -7.50 13.06
C SER A 72 15.26 -8.75 13.41
N ASP A 73 15.48 -9.28 14.61
CA ASP A 73 14.68 -10.40 15.11
C ASP A 73 13.20 -10.01 15.26
N ALA A 74 12.93 -8.75 15.64
CA ALA A 74 11.57 -8.21 15.67
C ALA A 74 10.88 -8.31 14.30
N MET A 75 11.55 -7.98 13.20
CA MET A 75 10.99 -8.08 11.87
C MET A 75 10.81 -9.54 11.42
N LYS A 76 11.84 -10.37 11.62
CA LYS A 76 11.80 -11.80 11.25
C LYS A 76 10.68 -12.55 11.98
N ASN A 77 10.46 -12.22 13.24
CA ASN A 77 9.49 -12.91 14.11
C ASN A 77 8.12 -12.20 14.16
N SER A 78 7.92 -11.14 13.38
CA SER A 78 6.68 -10.35 13.41
C SER A 78 5.45 -11.12 12.91
N GLY A 79 5.64 -12.11 12.04
CA GLY A 79 4.53 -12.84 11.40
C GLY A 79 3.71 -11.99 10.41
N VAL A 80 4.15 -10.77 10.12
CA VAL A 80 3.45 -9.85 9.22
C VAL A 80 3.58 -10.33 7.77
N VAL A 81 2.47 -10.35 7.04
CA VAL A 81 2.45 -10.40 5.59
C VAL A 81 2.15 -8.99 5.07
N TRP A 82 2.99 -8.48 4.18
CA TRP A 82 2.88 -7.13 3.65
C TRP A 82 1.74 -7.00 2.65
N THR A 83 0.50 -7.08 3.12
CA THR A 83 -0.65 -6.63 2.32
C THR A 83 -0.58 -5.11 2.13
N ARG A 84 -1.35 -4.56 1.19
CA ARG A 84 -1.40 -3.09 1.01
C ARG A 84 -1.79 -2.39 2.31
N GLU A 85 -2.76 -2.94 3.04
CA GLU A 85 -3.26 -2.41 4.31
C GLU A 85 -2.17 -2.46 5.40
N LYS A 86 -1.41 -3.55 5.47
CA LYS A 86 -0.29 -3.67 6.43
C LYS A 86 0.86 -2.72 6.10
N LEU A 87 1.16 -2.55 4.81
CA LEU A 87 2.14 -1.56 4.36
C LEU A 87 1.69 -0.14 4.67
N ALA A 88 0.41 0.20 4.43
CA ALA A 88 -0.16 1.49 4.81
C ALA A 88 0.03 1.76 6.30
N ALA A 89 -0.38 0.82 7.14
CA ALA A 89 -0.23 0.93 8.59
C ALA A 89 1.24 1.05 9.03
N TYR A 90 2.15 0.32 8.37
CA TYR A 90 3.58 0.38 8.67
C TYR A 90 4.21 1.70 8.23
N ILE A 91 3.81 2.25 7.09
CA ILE A 91 4.24 3.58 6.64
C ILE A 91 3.70 4.66 7.58
N GLU A 92 2.49 4.53 8.08
CA GLU A 92 1.91 5.46 9.04
C GLU A 92 2.63 5.43 10.39
N ALA A 93 2.85 4.23 10.93
CA ALA A 93 3.41 4.06 12.27
C ALA A 93 4.22 2.75 12.40
N PRO A 94 5.49 2.73 11.93
CA PRO A 94 6.29 1.50 11.85
C PRO A 94 6.36 0.72 13.17
N LYS A 95 6.60 1.41 14.28
CA LYS A 95 6.75 0.79 15.61
C LYS A 95 5.45 0.22 16.17
N LYS A 96 4.29 0.68 15.68
CA LYS A 96 2.99 0.12 16.08
C LYS A 96 2.72 -1.22 15.39
N VAL A 97 3.22 -1.40 14.16
CA VAL A 97 3.04 -2.64 13.39
C VAL A 97 4.10 -3.68 13.76
N VAL A 98 5.37 -3.26 13.86
CA VAL A 98 6.49 -4.10 14.27
C VAL A 98 7.20 -3.44 15.42
N SER A 99 6.82 -3.81 16.64
CA SER A 99 7.52 -3.36 17.85
C SER A 99 8.97 -3.84 17.84
N GLY A 100 9.91 -2.93 18.04
CA GLY A 100 11.33 -3.24 17.94
C GLY A 100 11.92 -3.21 16.52
N THR A 101 11.17 -2.73 15.53
CA THR A 101 11.73 -2.48 14.19
C THR A 101 12.95 -1.56 14.26
N ARG A 102 13.97 -1.86 13.46
CA ARG A 102 15.16 -1.00 13.30
C ARG A 102 14.98 0.08 12.24
N MET A 103 13.85 0.11 11.54
CA MET A 103 13.56 1.17 10.58
C MET A 103 13.45 2.51 11.29
N ILE A 104 14.34 3.44 10.94
CA ILE A 104 14.35 4.80 11.50
C ILE A 104 13.48 5.68 10.62
N PHE A 105 12.20 5.69 10.93
CA PHE A 105 11.20 6.44 10.19
C PHE A 105 10.06 6.85 11.13
N TRP A 106 9.66 8.12 11.08
CA TRP A 106 8.64 8.66 11.98
C TRP A 106 7.20 8.38 11.54
N GLY A 107 7.03 7.97 10.29
CA GLY A 107 5.73 7.72 9.70
C GLY A 107 5.18 8.91 8.90
N ILE A 108 4.15 8.62 8.13
CA ILE A 108 3.35 9.59 7.35
C ILE A 108 1.91 9.42 7.79
N SER A 109 1.30 10.49 8.30
CA SER A 109 -0.12 10.49 8.73
C SER A 109 -1.09 10.90 7.63
N ASP A 110 -0.59 11.44 6.53
CA ASP A 110 -1.36 11.89 5.38
C ASP A 110 -1.74 10.68 4.51
N GLN A 111 -3.02 10.33 4.51
CA GLN A 111 -3.53 9.16 3.81
C GLN A 111 -3.32 9.24 2.29
N GLU A 112 -3.50 10.41 1.69
CA GLU A 112 -3.26 10.60 0.25
C GLU A 112 -1.81 10.29 -0.12
N LYS A 113 -0.86 10.73 0.68
CA LYS A 113 0.56 10.40 0.48
C LYS A 113 0.85 8.90 0.63
N ILE A 114 0.21 8.25 1.59
CA ILE A 114 0.33 6.79 1.76
C ILE A 114 -0.22 6.08 0.53
N ASP A 115 -1.41 6.47 0.06
CA ASP A 115 -2.06 5.86 -1.10
C ASP A 115 -1.21 6.05 -2.37
N ASN A 116 -0.61 7.23 -2.55
CA ASN A 116 0.30 7.52 -3.66
C ASN A 116 1.57 6.64 -3.60
N LEU A 117 2.18 6.50 -2.41
CA LEU A 117 3.32 5.59 -2.21
C LEU A 117 2.96 4.15 -2.55
N LEU A 118 1.81 3.66 -2.10
CA LEU A 118 1.36 2.29 -2.38
C LEU A 118 1.02 2.09 -3.86
N ALA A 119 0.50 3.11 -4.54
CA ALA A 119 0.28 3.08 -5.97
C ALA A 119 1.62 2.95 -6.72
N TYR A 120 2.63 3.72 -6.34
CA TYR A 120 3.97 3.63 -6.92
C TYR A 120 4.62 2.28 -6.65
N ILE A 121 4.68 1.83 -5.39
CA ILE A 121 5.24 0.53 -5.01
C ILE A 121 4.56 -0.59 -5.80
N GLY A 122 3.23 -0.55 -5.92
CA GLY A 122 2.47 -1.54 -6.70
C GLY A 122 2.78 -1.51 -8.19
N SER A 123 3.06 -0.35 -8.77
CA SER A 123 3.35 -0.19 -10.21
C SER A 123 4.71 -0.75 -10.62
N VAL A 124 5.65 -0.89 -9.70
CA VAL A 124 7.01 -1.39 -9.96
C VAL A 124 7.26 -2.80 -9.41
N GLN A 125 6.19 -3.50 -8.98
CA GLN A 125 6.31 -4.90 -8.56
C GLN A 125 6.68 -5.78 -9.75
N GLY A 126 7.74 -6.58 -9.62
CA GLY A 126 8.14 -7.55 -10.64
C GLY A 126 8.92 -6.99 -11.83
N GLN A 127 9.45 -5.77 -11.71
CA GLN A 127 10.41 -5.23 -12.70
C GLN A 127 11.83 -5.66 -12.39
#